data_5c241ed36737f7ce9ee3e7da1800dfb0
#
_entry.id   5c241ed36737f7ce9ee3e7da1800dfb0
#
_cell.length_a   1.000
_cell.length_b   1.000
_cell.length_c   1.000
_cell.angle_alpha   90.00
_cell.angle_beta   90.00
_cell.angle_gamma   90.00
#
_symmetry.space_group_name_H-M   'P 1'
#
loop_
_entity.id
_entity.type
_entity.pdbx_description
1 polymer ?
#
loop_
_entity_poly.entity_id
_entity_poly.type
_entity_poly.pdbx_seq_one_letter_code
_entity_poly.pdbx_strand_id
1 'polypeptide(L)'
;AKNGVEMRTRYQIGQIEKKELDRKFYFDLVQERFDREEEAQIRANSLYWPMMPVRMMEICTKYPEEQWSGQKKEKAEQLAETFFMKQNLGYTVISLPEKIEVLFCEPGRILAFKEKLEDFEQSLKKLCKMDFHILVSDRIDGYFDMPKAAHQISELSQIAGKDFEDQKIFWWEEMKYEELLLEISRLPQVRSYVEERLYSLEEYDRKHGTGLVETLEVMLQNGGSKKQTAEKLYIHRNTMMYRVKKIEEILKCNIGDFTTLQELAFVCLVRRYLTENGKERIKN
;
A
#
# COMPACT_ATOMS: atom_id res chain seq x y z
N ALA A 1 -38.72 -30.16 -5.25
CA ALA A 1 -37.96 -29.45 -4.20
C ALA A 1 -36.59 -30.11 -3.90
N LYS A 2 -36.51 -31.46 -3.75
CA LYS A 2 -35.24 -32.18 -3.45
C LYS A 2 -34.15 -31.97 -4.52
N ASN A 3 -34.48 -32.08 -5.82
CA ASN A 3 -33.50 -31.91 -6.91
C ASN A 3 -32.88 -30.47 -6.95
N GLY A 4 -33.61 -29.44 -6.56
CA GLY A 4 -33.11 -28.08 -6.52
C GLY A 4 -32.12 -27.82 -5.38
N VAL A 5 -32.30 -28.50 -4.24
CA VAL A 5 -31.40 -28.42 -3.09
C VAL A 5 -30.10 -29.17 -3.39
N GLU A 6 -30.17 -30.38 -3.93
CA GLU A 6 -29.00 -31.15 -4.33
C GLU A 6 -28.15 -30.44 -5.43
N MET A 7 -28.82 -29.82 -6.40
CA MET A 7 -28.15 -29.06 -7.46
C MET A 7 -27.42 -27.83 -6.91
N ARG A 8 -28.05 -27.07 -5.98
CA ARG A 8 -27.41 -25.93 -5.30
C ARG A 8 -26.23 -26.39 -4.43
N THR A 9 -26.37 -27.49 -3.72
CA THR A 9 -25.28 -28.04 -2.89
C THR A 9 -24.08 -28.46 -3.73
N ARG A 10 -24.29 -29.16 -4.85
CA ARG A 10 -23.22 -29.53 -5.80
C ARG A 10 -22.54 -28.31 -6.42
N TYR A 11 -23.31 -27.29 -6.79
CA TYR A 11 -22.76 -26.02 -7.31
C TYR A 11 -21.90 -25.32 -6.26
N GLN A 12 -22.36 -25.22 -5.01
CA GLN A 12 -21.59 -24.62 -3.90
C GLN A 12 -20.31 -25.38 -3.61
N ILE A 13 -20.34 -26.72 -3.60
CA ILE A 13 -19.17 -27.58 -3.40
C ILE A 13 -18.17 -27.32 -4.53
N GLY A 14 -18.60 -27.30 -5.80
CA GLY A 14 -17.72 -27.01 -6.93
C GLY A 14 -17.10 -25.62 -6.89
N GLN A 15 -17.80 -24.61 -6.36
CA GLN A 15 -17.25 -23.25 -6.16
C GLN A 15 -16.18 -23.22 -5.05
N ILE A 16 -16.39 -23.96 -3.96
CA ILE A 16 -15.42 -24.06 -2.87
C ILE A 16 -14.15 -24.76 -3.35
N GLU A 17 -14.29 -25.88 -4.06
CA GLU A 17 -13.17 -26.63 -4.63
C GLU A 17 -12.37 -25.77 -5.62
N LYS A 18 -13.05 -24.98 -6.47
CA LYS A 18 -12.39 -24.07 -7.40
C LYS A 18 -11.58 -23.00 -6.66
N LYS A 19 -12.16 -22.35 -5.65
CA LYS A 19 -11.44 -21.32 -4.85
C LYS A 19 -10.18 -21.90 -4.19
N GLU A 20 -10.22 -23.13 -3.70
CA GLU A 20 -9.06 -23.82 -3.11
C GLU A 20 -7.97 -24.09 -4.18
N LEU A 21 -8.37 -24.55 -5.37
CA LEU A 21 -7.45 -24.78 -6.48
C LEU A 21 -6.81 -23.49 -6.98
N ASP A 22 -7.60 -22.41 -7.13
CA ASP A 22 -7.11 -21.09 -7.52
C ASP A 22 -6.09 -20.58 -6.49
N ARG A 23 -6.40 -20.68 -5.19
CA ARG A 23 -5.50 -20.28 -4.10
C ARG A 23 -4.20 -21.07 -4.10
N LYS A 24 -4.29 -22.39 -4.26
CA LYS A 24 -3.11 -23.26 -4.35
C LYS A 24 -2.24 -22.88 -5.54
N PHE A 25 -2.83 -22.71 -6.71
CA PHE A 25 -2.10 -22.36 -7.91
C PHE A 25 -1.43 -20.96 -7.79
N TYR A 26 -2.13 -19.97 -7.20
CA TYR A 26 -1.57 -18.68 -6.88
C TYR A 26 -0.29 -18.80 -6.03
N PHE A 27 -0.35 -19.56 -4.92
CA PHE A 27 0.82 -19.76 -4.07
C PHE A 27 1.93 -20.54 -4.76
N ASP A 28 1.61 -21.51 -5.58
CA ASP A 28 2.60 -22.26 -6.36
C ASP A 28 3.36 -21.34 -7.35
N LEU A 29 2.68 -20.36 -7.96
CA LEU A 29 3.29 -19.35 -8.82
C LEU A 29 4.17 -18.37 -8.02
N VAL A 30 3.61 -17.77 -6.97
CA VAL A 30 4.33 -16.77 -6.16
C VAL A 30 5.56 -17.37 -5.47
N GLN A 31 5.55 -18.68 -5.16
CA GLN A 31 6.66 -19.42 -4.55
C GLN A 31 7.60 -20.09 -5.57
N GLU A 32 7.47 -19.75 -6.86
CA GLU A 32 8.33 -20.25 -7.94
C GLU A 32 8.40 -21.80 -8.02
N ARG A 33 7.25 -22.47 -7.83
CA ARG A 33 7.19 -23.95 -7.79
C ARG A 33 7.08 -24.62 -9.16
N PHE A 34 7.14 -23.85 -10.24
CA PHE A 34 7.10 -24.35 -11.61
C PHE A 34 8.50 -24.23 -12.23
N ASP A 35 8.98 -25.32 -12.83
CA ASP A 35 10.26 -25.34 -13.54
C ASP A 35 10.14 -24.77 -14.96
N ARG A 36 8.93 -24.84 -15.56
CA ARG A 36 8.67 -24.38 -16.93
C ARG A 36 7.36 -23.59 -17.01
N GLU A 37 7.42 -22.50 -17.76
CA GLU A 37 6.26 -21.60 -17.93
C GLU A 37 5.09 -22.28 -18.65
N GLU A 38 5.36 -23.23 -19.57
CA GLU A 38 4.32 -24.00 -20.25
C GLU A 38 3.46 -24.82 -19.27
N GLU A 39 4.06 -25.33 -18.22
CA GLU A 39 3.31 -26.08 -17.18
C GLU A 39 2.37 -25.17 -16.39
N ALA A 40 2.85 -23.97 -16.03
CA ALA A 40 2.03 -22.95 -15.40
C ALA A 40 0.89 -22.51 -16.32
N GLN A 41 1.16 -22.29 -17.61
CA GLN A 41 0.17 -21.93 -18.62
C GLN A 41 -0.91 -23.00 -18.81
N ILE A 42 -0.53 -24.27 -18.90
CA ILE A 42 -1.49 -25.41 -19.01
C ILE A 42 -2.41 -25.44 -17.79
N ARG A 43 -1.84 -25.27 -16.59
CA ARG A 43 -2.63 -25.25 -15.36
C ARG A 43 -3.55 -24.05 -15.27
N ALA A 44 -3.08 -22.86 -15.65
CA ALA A 44 -3.89 -21.64 -15.70
C ALA A 44 -5.10 -21.83 -16.64
N ASN A 45 -4.88 -22.40 -17.83
CA ASN A 45 -5.94 -22.67 -18.79
C ASN A 45 -6.99 -23.67 -18.20
N SER A 46 -6.54 -24.70 -17.47
CA SER A 46 -7.44 -25.68 -16.84
C SER A 46 -8.29 -25.07 -15.71
N LEU A 47 -7.81 -24.01 -15.08
CA LEU A 47 -8.50 -23.26 -14.04
C LEU A 47 -9.28 -22.05 -14.57
N TYR A 48 -9.26 -21.82 -15.89
CA TYR A 48 -9.89 -20.65 -16.52
C TYR A 48 -9.36 -19.32 -16.00
N TRP A 49 -8.07 -19.25 -15.73
CA TRP A 49 -7.42 -18.01 -15.32
C TRP A 49 -7.35 -16.99 -16.47
N PRO A 50 -7.27 -15.68 -16.16
CA PRO A 50 -7.20 -14.65 -17.19
C PRO A 50 -5.96 -14.85 -18.07
N MET A 51 -6.13 -14.60 -19.38
CA MET A 51 -5.02 -14.69 -20.33
C MET A 51 -4.04 -13.53 -20.15
N MET A 52 -2.76 -13.82 -20.29
CA MET A 52 -1.72 -12.79 -20.27
C MET A 52 -1.90 -11.79 -21.43
N PRO A 53 -1.56 -10.53 -21.29
CA PRO A 53 -1.01 -9.91 -20.08
C PRO A 53 -2.07 -9.61 -19.01
N VAL A 54 -1.67 -9.69 -17.76
CA VAL A 54 -2.54 -9.42 -16.60
C VAL A 54 -1.90 -8.39 -15.66
N ARG A 55 -2.70 -7.91 -14.70
CA ARG A 55 -2.24 -7.21 -13.49
C ARG A 55 -2.72 -7.95 -12.24
N MET A 56 -1.96 -7.83 -11.16
CA MET A 56 -2.37 -8.25 -9.84
C MET A 56 -2.93 -7.04 -9.08
N MET A 57 -4.06 -7.21 -8.42
CA MET A 57 -4.66 -6.22 -7.55
C MET A 57 -4.94 -6.84 -6.18
N GLU A 58 -4.58 -6.13 -5.13
CA GLU A 58 -4.93 -6.50 -3.75
C GLU A 58 -5.96 -5.52 -3.20
N ILE A 59 -6.94 -6.02 -2.48
CA ILE A 59 -7.87 -5.24 -1.67
C ILE A 59 -7.61 -5.61 -0.22
N CYS A 60 -7.12 -4.67 0.58
CA CYS A 60 -6.86 -4.85 2.01
C CYS A 60 -7.50 -3.72 2.83
N THR A 61 -7.69 -3.95 4.13
CA THR A 61 -8.21 -2.92 5.04
C THR A 61 -7.14 -1.85 5.28
N LYS A 62 -7.55 -0.58 5.33
CA LYS A 62 -6.63 0.53 5.61
C LYS A 62 -6.00 0.42 7.00
N TYR A 63 -6.76 -0.09 7.97
CA TYR A 63 -6.33 -0.22 9.35
C TYR A 63 -6.15 -1.71 9.70
N PRO A 64 -4.94 -2.14 10.11
CA PRO A 64 -4.66 -3.55 10.42
C PRO A 64 -5.54 -4.16 11.51
N GLU A 65 -6.06 -3.33 12.43
CA GLU A 65 -7.01 -3.72 13.47
C GLU A 65 -8.42 -4.01 12.94
N GLU A 66 -8.77 -3.52 11.76
CA GLU A 66 -10.03 -3.80 11.09
C GLU A 66 -9.98 -5.15 10.37
N GLN A 67 -10.44 -6.19 11.05
CA GLN A 67 -10.48 -7.52 10.44
C GLN A 67 -11.70 -7.72 9.53
N TRP A 68 -11.51 -8.47 8.46
CA TRP A 68 -12.60 -8.94 7.63
C TRP A 68 -13.56 -9.83 8.43
N SER A 69 -14.82 -9.41 8.57
CA SER A 69 -15.85 -10.39 8.91
C SER A 69 -16.18 -11.23 7.67
N GLY A 70 -16.48 -12.53 7.85
CA GLY A 70 -16.78 -13.40 6.71
C GLY A 70 -17.84 -12.84 5.76
N GLN A 71 -18.90 -12.23 6.31
CA GLN A 71 -19.99 -11.63 5.52
C GLN A 71 -19.56 -10.37 4.76
N LYS A 72 -18.71 -9.51 5.34
CA LYS A 72 -18.19 -8.32 4.66
C LYS A 72 -17.25 -8.71 3.52
N LYS A 73 -16.41 -9.70 3.77
CA LYS A 73 -15.47 -10.21 2.78
C LYS A 73 -16.18 -10.83 1.58
N GLU A 74 -17.17 -11.67 1.82
CA GLU A 74 -17.99 -12.27 0.76
C GLU A 74 -18.67 -11.19 -0.12
N LYS A 75 -19.21 -10.13 0.50
CA LYS A 75 -19.77 -8.98 -0.25
C LYS A 75 -18.73 -8.26 -1.08
N ALA A 76 -17.52 -8.08 -0.56
CA ALA A 76 -16.43 -7.44 -1.28
C ALA A 76 -15.97 -8.29 -2.48
N GLU A 77 -15.86 -9.61 -2.31
CA GLU A 77 -15.57 -10.55 -3.41
C GLU A 77 -16.64 -10.49 -4.50
N GLN A 78 -17.91 -10.54 -4.14
CA GLN A 78 -19.02 -10.43 -5.10
C GLN A 78 -19.05 -9.07 -5.82
N LEU A 79 -18.71 -7.99 -5.13
CA LEU A 79 -18.60 -6.67 -5.75
C LEU A 79 -17.44 -6.62 -6.74
N ALA A 80 -16.28 -7.20 -6.40
CA ALA A 80 -15.13 -7.30 -7.28
C ALA A 80 -15.45 -8.13 -8.54
N GLU A 81 -16.05 -9.31 -8.38
CA GLU A 81 -16.51 -10.13 -9.50
C GLU A 81 -17.47 -9.35 -10.42
N THR A 82 -18.46 -8.66 -9.82
CA THR A 82 -19.42 -7.85 -10.57
C THR A 82 -18.76 -6.70 -11.32
N PHE A 83 -17.77 -6.06 -10.70
CA PHE A 83 -17.00 -4.97 -11.31
C PHE A 83 -16.26 -5.45 -12.57
N PHE A 84 -15.44 -6.52 -12.46
CA PHE A 84 -14.65 -7.03 -13.59
C PHE A 84 -15.53 -7.61 -14.70
N MET A 85 -16.63 -8.27 -14.37
CA MET A 85 -17.63 -8.71 -15.38
C MET A 85 -18.18 -7.51 -16.18
N LYS A 86 -18.53 -6.42 -15.52
CA LYS A 86 -19.03 -5.21 -16.20
C LYS A 86 -17.97 -4.54 -17.09
N GLN A 87 -16.69 -4.70 -16.75
CA GLN A 87 -15.59 -4.22 -17.59
C GLN A 87 -15.29 -5.14 -18.79
N ASN A 88 -15.93 -6.31 -18.86
CA ASN A 88 -15.67 -7.35 -19.87
C ASN A 88 -14.19 -7.76 -19.91
N LEU A 89 -13.56 -7.84 -18.73
CA LEU A 89 -12.18 -8.30 -18.55
C LEU A 89 -12.19 -9.73 -18.03
N GLY A 90 -11.24 -10.56 -18.51
CA GLY A 90 -10.92 -11.82 -17.84
C GLY A 90 -10.34 -11.56 -16.46
N TYR A 91 -10.76 -12.31 -15.45
CA TYR A 91 -10.30 -12.13 -14.07
C TYR A 91 -10.39 -13.43 -13.27
N THR A 92 -9.65 -13.46 -12.15
CA THR A 92 -9.79 -14.48 -11.09
C THR A 92 -9.68 -13.79 -9.73
N VAL A 93 -10.64 -14.06 -8.85
CA VAL A 93 -10.65 -13.56 -7.46
C VAL A 93 -10.11 -14.65 -6.54
N ILE A 94 -9.09 -14.33 -5.77
CA ILE A 94 -8.41 -15.22 -4.83
C ILE A 94 -8.63 -14.70 -3.42
N SER A 95 -9.45 -15.43 -2.65
CA SER A 95 -9.75 -15.07 -1.27
C SER A 95 -8.65 -15.54 -0.33
N LEU A 96 -7.92 -14.62 0.31
CA LEU A 96 -6.93 -14.89 1.34
C LEU A 96 -7.46 -14.46 2.71
N PRO A 97 -6.96 -14.95 3.85
CA PRO A 97 -7.54 -14.65 5.17
C PRO A 97 -7.75 -13.14 5.44
N GLU A 98 -6.76 -12.32 5.16
CA GLU A 98 -6.74 -10.89 5.52
C GLU A 98 -6.93 -9.95 4.31
N LYS A 99 -7.01 -10.48 3.09
CA LYS A 99 -7.06 -9.71 1.86
C LYS A 99 -7.75 -10.44 0.73
N ILE A 100 -8.08 -9.72 -0.32
CA ILE A 100 -8.60 -10.27 -1.57
C ILE A 100 -7.61 -9.92 -2.67
N GLU A 101 -7.09 -10.93 -3.36
CA GLU A 101 -6.27 -10.77 -4.55
C GLU A 101 -7.15 -10.93 -5.80
N VAL A 102 -6.90 -10.12 -6.80
CA VAL A 102 -7.55 -10.26 -8.11
C VAL A 102 -6.50 -10.20 -9.21
N LEU A 103 -6.47 -11.24 -10.03
CA LEU A 103 -5.75 -11.19 -11.29
C LEU A 103 -6.73 -10.81 -12.39
N PHE A 104 -6.38 -9.85 -13.23
CA PHE A 104 -7.25 -9.40 -14.31
C PHE A 104 -6.45 -9.04 -15.56
N CYS A 105 -7.06 -9.29 -16.73
CA CYS A 105 -6.46 -8.93 -18.02
C CYS A 105 -6.15 -7.43 -18.10
N GLU A 106 -5.02 -7.07 -18.67
CA GLU A 106 -4.63 -5.66 -18.88
C GLU A 106 -5.72 -4.89 -19.64
N PRO A 107 -6.23 -3.79 -19.09
CA PRO A 107 -7.27 -3.01 -19.74
C PRO A 107 -6.75 -2.29 -20.99
N GLY A 108 -7.46 -2.35 -22.11
CA GLY A 108 -7.06 -1.65 -23.32
C GLY A 108 -7.05 -0.11 -23.20
N ARG A 109 -7.73 0.45 -22.20
CA ARG A 109 -7.78 1.89 -21.88
C ARG A 109 -7.55 2.08 -20.38
N ILE A 110 -6.30 2.08 -19.96
CA ILE A 110 -5.92 2.11 -18.55
C ILE A 110 -6.46 3.35 -17.80
N LEU A 111 -6.44 4.54 -18.39
CA LEU A 111 -6.95 5.76 -17.75
C LEU A 111 -8.44 5.66 -17.44
N ALA A 112 -9.25 5.21 -18.39
CA ALA A 112 -10.67 5.01 -18.17
C ALA A 112 -10.97 3.89 -17.14
N PHE A 113 -10.07 2.91 -17.02
CA PHE A 113 -10.18 1.88 -16.00
C PHE A 113 -9.83 2.44 -14.60
N LYS A 114 -8.83 3.31 -14.50
CA LYS A 114 -8.47 3.99 -13.23
C LYS A 114 -9.66 4.77 -12.66
N GLU A 115 -10.35 5.57 -13.48
CA GLU A 115 -11.56 6.30 -13.07
C GLU A 115 -12.65 5.37 -12.53
N LYS A 116 -12.89 4.24 -13.22
CA LYS A 116 -13.89 3.25 -12.76
C LYS A 116 -13.46 2.51 -11.50
N LEU A 117 -12.16 2.35 -11.27
CA LEU A 117 -11.65 1.73 -10.05
C LEU A 117 -11.86 2.64 -8.83
N GLU A 118 -11.86 3.97 -9.02
CA GLU A 118 -12.25 4.93 -7.97
C GLU A 118 -13.72 4.77 -7.58
N ASP A 119 -14.62 4.63 -8.57
CA ASP A 119 -16.04 4.36 -8.31
C ASP A 119 -16.25 3.00 -7.60
N PHE A 120 -15.43 2.02 -7.94
CA PHE A 120 -15.44 0.71 -7.28
C PHE A 120 -15.01 0.83 -5.80
N GLU A 121 -13.92 1.55 -5.50
CA GLU A 121 -13.45 1.79 -4.12
C GLU A 121 -14.54 2.44 -3.28
N GLN A 122 -15.18 3.50 -3.79
CA GLN A 122 -16.28 4.17 -3.10
C GLN A 122 -17.46 3.22 -2.83
N SER A 123 -17.78 2.37 -3.80
CA SER A 123 -18.84 1.36 -3.66
C SER A 123 -18.48 0.32 -2.60
N LEU A 124 -17.21 -0.12 -2.57
CA LEU A 124 -16.68 -1.07 -1.60
C LEU A 124 -16.75 -0.48 -0.18
N LYS A 125 -16.28 0.75 0.01
CA LYS A 125 -16.37 1.48 1.28
C LYS A 125 -17.82 1.59 1.77
N LYS A 126 -18.72 2.00 0.90
CA LYS A 126 -20.15 2.14 1.22
C LYS A 126 -20.80 0.81 1.61
N LEU A 127 -20.45 -0.28 0.90
CA LEU A 127 -21.02 -1.61 1.11
C LEU A 127 -20.54 -2.24 2.41
N CYS A 128 -19.23 -2.17 2.67
CA CYS A 128 -18.57 -2.83 3.81
C CYS A 128 -18.50 -1.94 5.05
N LYS A 129 -18.67 -0.61 4.90
CA LYS A 129 -18.50 0.40 5.98
C LYS A 129 -17.12 0.30 6.62
N MET A 130 -16.10 0.22 5.80
CA MET A 130 -14.67 0.15 6.16
C MET A 130 -13.88 0.93 5.13
N ASP A 131 -12.70 1.40 5.52
CA ASP A 131 -11.73 2.00 4.61
C ASP A 131 -10.78 0.93 4.07
N PHE A 132 -10.48 1.02 2.77
CA PHE A 132 -9.65 0.07 2.06
C PHE A 132 -8.49 0.74 1.36
N HIS A 133 -7.41 -0.02 1.15
CA HIS A 133 -6.43 0.25 0.14
C HIS A 133 -6.60 -0.74 -1.01
N ILE A 134 -6.46 -0.24 -2.22
CA ILE A 134 -6.39 -1.03 -3.45
C ILE A 134 -5.00 -0.85 -4.02
N LEU A 135 -4.24 -1.94 -4.11
CA LEU A 135 -2.87 -1.95 -4.57
C LEU A 135 -2.82 -2.66 -5.92
N VAL A 136 -2.17 -2.06 -6.92
CA VAL A 136 -2.14 -2.61 -8.29
C VAL A 136 -0.70 -2.71 -8.78
N SER A 137 -0.28 -3.91 -9.18
CA SER A 137 1.04 -4.17 -9.74
C SER A 137 1.26 -3.54 -11.12
N ASP A 138 2.49 -3.57 -11.61
CA ASP A 138 2.76 -3.41 -13.03
C ASP A 138 2.08 -4.51 -13.84
N ARG A 139 2.04 -4.32 -15.14
CA ARG A 139 1.64 -5.33 -16.11
C ARG A 139 2.57 -6.55 -16.02
N ILE A 140 2.00 -7.73 -16.09
CA ILE A 140 2.65 -9.04 -16.08
C ILE A 140 2.43 -9.68 -17.45
N ASP A 141 3.51 -10.03 -18.13
CA ASP A 141 3.46 -10.63 -19.47
C ASP A 141 3.57 -12.17 -19.45
N GLY A 142 4.05 -12.76 -18.34
CA GLY A 142 4.18 -14.20 -18.16
C GLY A 142 3.94 -14.64 -16.71
N TYR A 143 3.60 -15.91 -16.50
CA TYR A 143 3.34 -16.43 -15.15
C TYR A 143 4.58 -16.45 -14.26
N PHE A 144 5.80 -16.45 -14.85
CA PHE A 144 7.04 -16.38 -14.09
C PHE A 144 7.34 -14.98 -13.55
N ASP A 145 6.59 -13.95 -13.98
CA ASP A 145 6.62 -12.60 -13.40
C ASP A 145 5.71 -12.46 -12.15
N MET A 146 4.93 -13.49 -11.81
CA MET A 146 4.02 -13.44 -10.64
C MET A 146 4.74 -13.16 -9.32
N PRO A 147 5.93 -13.73 -9.00
CA PRO A 147 6.68 -13.38 -7.79
C PRO A 147 7.04 -11.91 -7.73
N LYS A 148 7.44 -11.32 -8.87
CA LYS A 148 7.72 -9.88 -8.98
C LYS A 148 6.47 -9.04 -8.69
N ALA A 149 5.33 -9.41 -9.24
CA ALA A 149 4.08 -8.69 -8.97
C ALA A 149 3.66 -8.80 -7.50
N ALA A 150 3.79 -9.98 -6.90
CA ALA A 150 3.51 -10.17 -5.47
C ALA A 150 4.46 -9.33 -4.60
N HIS A 151 5.73 -9.20 -4.99
CA HIS A 151 6.69 -8.32 -4.32
C HIS A 151 6.26 -6.85 -4.44
N GLN A 152 5.88 -6.38 -5.63
CA GLN A 152 5.38 -5.03 -5.85
C GLN A 152 4.15 -4.72 -4.96
N ILE A 153 3.20 -5.65 -4.86
CA ILE A 153 2.03 -5.52 -3.97
C ILE A 153 2.46 -5.42 -2.50
N SER A 154 3.41 -6.26 -2.07
CA SER A 154 3.95 -6.20 -0.71
C SER A 154 4.63 -4.87 -0.39
N GLU A 155 5.35 -4.29 -1.33
CA GLU A 155 5.97 -2.97 -1.19
C GLU A 155 4.93 -1.85 -1.18
N LEU A 156 3.92 -1.91 -2.07
CA LEU A 156 2.80 -0.97 -2.06
C LEU A 156 2.05 -1.00 -0.72
N SER A 157 1.89 -2.17 -0.10
CA SER A 157 1.27 -2.28 1.22
C SER A 157 2.08 -1.54 2.30
N GLN A 158 3.42 -1.63 2.24
CA GLN A 158 4.29 -0.88 3.14
C GLN A 158 4.23 0.63 2.88
N ILE A 159 4.16 1.06 1.61
CA ILE A 159 4.03 2.46 1.21
C ILE A 159 2.66 3.00 1.67
N ALA A 160 1.57 2.30 1.38
CA ALA A 160 0.21 2.70 1.71
C ALA A 160 -0.04 2.83 3.23
N GLY A 161 0.72 2.12 4.06
CA GLY A 161 0.73 2.26 5.51
C GLY A 161 1.36 3.58 6.02
N LYS A 162 1.96 4.39 5.13
CA LYS A 162 2.57 5.69 5.46
C LYS A 162 1.60 6.81 5.09
N ASP A 163 1.60 7.89 5.75
CA ASP A 163 0.81 9.14 5.67
C ASP A 163 0.17 9.57 4.33
N PHE A 164 -0.43 8.61 3.60
CA PHE A 164 -1.26 8.87 2.42
C PHE A 164 -2.74 8.94 2.81
N GLU A 165 -3.11 9.93 3.63
CA GLU A 165 -4.46 10.02 4.23
C GLU A 165 -5.59 9.99 3.19
N ASP A 166 -5.38 10.62 2.05
CA ASP A 166 -6.40 10.78 1.00
C ASP A 166 -6.30 9.75 -0.12
N GLN A 167 -5.14 9.12 -0.31
CA GLN A 167 -4.94 8.13 -1.37
C GLN A 167 -5.47 6.76 -0.94
N LYS A 168 -6.28 6.14 -1.80
CA LYS A 168 -6.91 4.84 -1.55
C LYS A 168 -6.44 3.77 -2.55
N ILE A 169 -6.06 4.20 -3.75
CA ILE A 169 -5.63 3.32 -4.83
C ILE A 169 -4.18 3.63 -5.16
N PHE A 170 -3.33 2.62 -5.12
CA PHE A 170 -1.90 2.72 -5.32
C PHE A 170 -1.52 1.90 -6.54
N TRP A 171 -0.99 2.56 -7.57
CA TRP A 171 -0.47 1.93 -8.77
C TRP A 171 1.04 1.88 -8.69
N TRP A 172 1.64 0.71 -8.86
CA TRP A 172 3.09 0.55 -8.75
C TRP A 172 3.86 1.50 -9.65
N GLU A 173 3.40 1.70 -10.88
CA GLU A 173 4.01 2.62 -11.85
C GLU A 173 4.03 4.10 -11.40
N GLU A 174 3.16 4.48 -10.47
CA GLU A 174 3.05 5.85 -9.93
C GLU A 174 3.85 6.04 -8.63
N MET A 175 4.32 4.94 -8.00
CA MET A 175 4.98 4.95 -6.69
C MET A 175 6.51 4.75 -6.78
N LYS A 176 7.13 5.14 -7.90
CA LYS A 176 8.57 4.91 -8.13
C LYS A 176 9.48 5.72 -7.19
N TYR A 177 9.03 6.87 -6.77
CA TYR A 177 9.76 7.68 -5.81
C TYR A 177 9.67 7.10 -4.40
N GLU A 178 8.50 6.65 -4.01
CA GLU A 178 8.23 5.99 -2.73
C GLU A 178 8.94 4.65 -2.62
N GLU A 179 8.96 3.87 -3.71
CA GLU A 179 9.75 2.65 -3.83
C GLU A 179 11.23 2.93 -3.54
N LEU A 180 11.80 3.95 -4.18
CA LEU A 180 13.20 4.33 -3.96
C LEU A 180 13.46 4.72 -2.50
N LEU A 181 12.57 5.50 -1.89
CA LEU A 181 12.71 5.88 -0.47
C LEU A 181 12.61 4.66 0.46
N LEU A 182 11.72 3.73 0.18
CA LEU A 182 11.58 2.49 0.93
C LEU A 182 12.85 1.63 0.82
N GLU A 183 13.39 1.44 -0.38
CA GLU A 183 14.64 0.71 -0.61
C GLU A 183 15.84 1.35 0.10
N ILE A 184 15.99 2.68 -0.05
CA ILE A 184 17.07 3.42 0.61
C ILE A 184 16.96 3.30 2.14
N SER A 185 15.74 3.31 2.69
CA SER A 185 15.52 3.21 4.14
C SER A 185 16.01 1.88 4.74
N ARG A 186 16.13 0.83 3.92
CA ARG A 186 16.62 -0.50 4.34
C ARG A 186 18.14 -0.56 4.50
N LEU A 187 18.87 0.42 3.94
CA LEU A 187 20.32 0.48 4.03
C LEU A 187 20.77 0.88 5.45
N PRO A 188 21.61 0.06 6.13
CA PRO A 188 22.04 0.34 7.51
C PRO A 188 22.70 1.71 7.67
N GLN A 189 23.49 2.13 6.68
CA GLN A 189 24.19 3.42 6.69
C GLN A 189 23.22 4.60 6.65
N VAL A 190 22.15 4.48 5.84
CA VAL A 190 21.12 5.52 5.74
C VAL A 190 20.30 5.59 7.01
N ARG A 191 19.94 4.43 7.57
CA ARG A 191 19.25 4.34 8.86
C ARG A 191 20.06 5.02 9.96
N SER A 192 21.34 4.66 10.13
CA SER A 192 22.23 5.25 11.13
C SER A 192 22.31 6.77 10.97
N TYR A 193 22.49 7.24 9.74
CA TYR A 193 22.58 8.66 9.45
C TYR A 193 21.29 9.41 9.83
N VAL A 194 20.12 8.89 9.47
CA VAL A 194 18.82 9.51 9.79
C VAL A 194 18.58 9.55 11.29
N GLU A 195 18.84 8.43 11.99
CA GLU A 195 18.71 8.33 13.44
C GLU A 195 19.65 9.31 14.16
N GLU A 196 20.93 9.37 13.80
CA GLU A 196 21.91 10.30 14.37
C GLU A 196 21.53 11.75 14.14
N ARG A 197 21.06 12.07 12.93
CA ARG A 197 20.76 13.45 12.52
C ARG A 197 19.57 14.05 13.26
N LEU A 198 18.56 13.25 13.58
CA LEU A 198 17.35 13.70 14.28
C LEU A 198 17.35 13.39 15.79
N TYR A 199 18.26 12.55 16.27
CA TYR A 199 18.29 12.07 17.64
C TYR A 199 18.13 13.19 18.69
N SER A 200 18.94 14.26 18.56
CA SER A 200 18.91 15.37 19.53
C SER A 200 17.59 16.11 19.53
N LEU A 201 16.91 16.21 18.39
CA LEU A 201 15.62 16.88 18.26
C LEU A 201 14.49 16.00 18.83
N GLU A 202 14.52 14.70 18.52
CA GLU A 202 13.55 13.73 19.06
C GLU A 202 13.69 13.58 20.58
N GLU A 203 14.92 13.55 21.09
CA GLU A 203 15.18 13.50 22.51
C GLU A 203 14.68 14.76 23.24
N TYR A 204 14.86 15.92 22.61
CA TYR A 204 14.36 17.18 23.14
C TYR A 204 12.82 17.19 23.20
N ASP A 205 12.14 16.77 22.12
CA ASP A 205 10.69 16.66 22.08
C ASP A 205 10.15 15.70 23.12
N ARG A 206 10.78 14.53 23.27
CA ARG A 206 10.41 13.53 24.28
C ARG A 206 10.52 14.07 25.71
N LYS A 207 11.54 14.89 25.98
CA LYS A 207 11.76 15.47 27.33
C LYS A 207 10.84 16.66 27.63
N HIS A 208 10.47 17.44 26.62
CA HIS A 208 9.81 18.75 26.82
C HIS A 208 8.39 18.83 26.23
N GLY A 209 7.97 17.81 25.44
CA GLY A 209 6.66 17.78 24.79
C GLY A 209 6.42 18.92 23.81
N THR A 210 7.44 19.29 23.02
CA THR A 210 7.42 20.54 22.25
C THR A 210 6.93 20.41 20.80
N GLY A 211 6.98 19.23 20.18
CA GLY A 211 6.56 19.00 18.79
C GLY A 211 7.45 19.72 17.75
N LEU A 212 8.76 19.77 17.99
CA LEU A 212 9.72 20.41 17.07
C LEU A 212 9.96 19.53 15.82
N VAL A 213 9.95 18.20 15.97
CA VAL A 213 10.07 17.28 14.84
C VAL A 213 8.89 17.47 13.89
N GLU A 214 7.66 17.48 14.41
CA GLU A 214 6.45 17.76 13.62
C GLU A 214 6.54 19.14 12.92
N THR A 215 7.01 20.15 13.66
CA THR A 215 7.19 21.49 13.11
C THR A 215 8.18 21.49 11.93
N LEU A 216 9.29 20.76 12.06
CA LEU A 216 10.27 20.61 10.99
C LEU A 216 9.66 19.92 9.77
N GLU A 217 9.00 18.79 9.96
CA GLU A 217 8.36 18.01 8.88
C GLU A 217 7.33 18.85 8.11
N VAL A 218 6.41 19.51 8.82
CA VAL A 218 5.40 20.39 8.19
C VAL A 218 6.06 21.56 7.47
N MET A 219 7.15 22.12 8.01
CA MET A 219 7.87 23.20 7.35
C MET A 219 8.53 22.74 6.04
N LEU A 220 9.15 21.58 6.04
CA LEU A 220 9.76 20.99 4.83
C LEU A 220 8.71 20.68 3.75
N GLN A 221 7.56 20.15 4.12
CA GLN A 221 6.42 19.92 3.23
C GLN A 221 5.89 21.21 2.58
N ASN A 222 6.04 22.35 3.27
CA ASN A 222 5.66 23.66 2.76
C ASN A 222 6.85 24.45 2.15
N GLY A 223 7.88 23.73 1.65
CA GLY A 223 9.04 24.33 1.00
C GLY A 223 9.83 25.32 1.87
N GLY A 224 9.85 25.12 3.20
CA GLY A 224 10.51 26.00 4.15
C GLY A 224 9.70 27.26 4.54
N SER A 225 8.46 27.39 4.09
CA SER A 225 7.61 28.56 4.35
C SER A 225 7.11 28.59 5.79
N LYS A 226 7.74 29.43 6.63
CA LYS A 226 7.36 29.63 8.03
C LYS A 226 5.89 30.08 8.19
N LYS A 227 5.37 30.88 7.25
CA LYS A 227 3.99 31.37 7.30
C LYS A 227 3.00 30.24 7.09
N GLN A 228 3.13 29.47 6.02
CA GLN A 228 2.25 28.35 5.71
C GLN A 228 2.32 27.26 6.78
N THR A 229 3.51 27.02 7.34
CA THR A 229 3.69 26.09 8.45
C THR A 229 2.95 26.53 9.71
N ALA A 230 3.03 27.81 10.07
CA ALA A 230 2.31 28.36 11.22
C ALA A 230 0.78 28.21 11.04
N GLU A 231 0.28 28.47 9.84
CA GLU A 231 -1.13 28.31 9.48
C GLU A 231 -1.58 26.83 9.59
N LYS A 232 -0.79 25.89 9.05
CA LYS A 232 -1.09 24.46 9.12
C LYS A 232 -1.07 23.89 10.53
N LEU A 233 -0.13 24.37 11.38
CA LEU A 233 0.00 23.94 12.77
C LEU A 233 -0.92 24.70 13.73
N TYR A 234 -1.72 25.65 13.23
CA TYR A 234 -2.59 26.50 14.05
C TYR A 234 -1.85 27.21 15.17
N ILE A 235 -0.59 27.66 14.92
CA ILE A 235 0.24 28.37 15.90
C ILE A 235 0.49 29.81 15.48
N HIS A 236 0.72 30.68 16.50
CA HIS A 236 1.04 32.08 16.23
C HIS A 236 2.45 32.21 15.59
N ARG A 237 2.63 33.22 14.74
CA ARG A 237 3.90 33.53 14.07
C ARG A 237 5.09 33.57 15.02
N ASN A 238 4.94 34.17 16.21
CA ASN A 238 6.04 34.26 17.17
C ASN A 238 6.43 32.87 17.71
N THR A 239 5.47 32.00 17.95
CA THR A 239 5.71 30.59 18.35
C THR A 239 6.46 29.85 17.24
N MET A 240 6.08 30.06 15.98
CA MET A 240 6.76 29.45 14.83
C MET A 240 8.22 29.92 14.77
N MET A 241 8.47 31.22 14.89
CA MET A 241 9.84 31.77 14.90
C MET A 241 10.69 31.20 16.04
N TYR A 242 10.10 31.06 17.25
CA TYR A 242 10.76 30.44 18.38
C TYR A 242 11.11 28.97 18.10
N ARG A 243 10.14 28.19 17.57
CA ARG A 243 10.35 26.78 17.23
C ARG A 243 11.46 26.59 16.19
N VAL A 244 11.46 27.37 15.11
CA VAL A 244 12.52 27.32 14.09
C VAL A 244 13.89 27.61 14.70
N LYS A 245 14.02 28.70 15.49
CA LYS A 245 15.27 29.03 16.15
C LYS A 245 15.74 27.90 17.08
N LYS A 246 14.79 27.27 17.78
CA LYS A 246 15.11 26.16 18.68
C LYS A 246 15.57 24.91 17.92
N ILE A 247 14.96 24.60 16.76
CA ILE A 247 15.41 23.52 15.89
C ILE A 247 16.85 23.79 15.38
N GLU A 248 17.13 25.03 14.91
CA GLU A 248 18.47 25.43 14.46
C GLU A 248 19.54 25.31 15.57
N GLU A 249 19.18 25.69 16.79
CA GLU A 249 20.07 25.54 17.95
C GLU A 249 20.39 24.07 18.27
N ILE A 250 19.35 23.20 18.29
CA ILE A 250 19.50 21.78 18.64
C ILE A 250 20.26 21.04 17.54
N LEU A 251 19.88 21.24 16.28
CA LEU A 251 20.50 20.56 15.12
C LEU A 251 21.83 21.23 14.69
N LYS A 252 22.19 22.36 15.29
CA LYS A 252 23.40 23.16 14.98
C LYS A 252 23.52 23.45 13.47
N CYS A 253 22.43 23.89 12.86
CA CYS A 253 22.34 24.17 11.44
C CYS A 253 21.55 25.44 11.16
N ASN A 254 21.62 25.94 9.94
CA ASN A 254 20.79 27.06 9.46
C ASN A 254 19.78 26.51 8.46
N ILE A 255 18.50 26.44 8.84
CA ILE A 255 17.42 25.95 7.96
C ILE A 255 17.16 26.88 6.76
N GLY A 256 17.65 28.13 6.82
CA GLY A 256 17.60 29.05 5.69
C GLY A 256 18.60 28.70 4.57
N ASP A 257 19.60 27.87 4.83
CA ASP A 257 20.52 27.37 3.83
C ASP A 257 19.89 26.27 2.99
N PHE A 258 20.02 26.37 1.67
CA PHE A 258 19.39 25.45 0.72
C PHE A 258 19.90 24.00 0.88
N THR A 259 21.19 23.81 1.08
CA THR A 259 21.81 22.49 1.27
C THR A 259 21.30 21.82 2.54
N THR A 260 21.22 22.59 3.63
CA THR A 260 20.65 22.12 4.90
C THR A 260 19.17 21.75 4.75
N LEU A 261 18.39 22.55 4.03
CA LEU A 261 16.98 22.27 3.79
C LEU A 261 16.79 20.98 3.00
N GLN A 262 17.60 20.74 1.96
CA GLN A 262 17.58 19.49 1.18
C GLN A 262 17.97 18.28 2.03
N GLU A 263 19.04 18.38 2.82
CA GLU A 263 19.47 17.32 3.73
C GLU A 263 18.35 16.95 4.71
N LEU A 264 17.78 17.93 5.40
CA LEU A 264 16.70 17.68 6.36
C LEU A 264 15.43 17.15 5.69
N ALA A 265 15.11 17.59 4.47
CA ALA A 265 14.00 17.04 3.70
C ALA A 265 14.21 15.55 3.39
N PHE A 266 15.40 15.18 2.92
CA PHE A 266 15.76 13.78 2.70
C PHE A 266 15.65 12.94 4.00
N VAL A 267 16.24 13.45 5.08
CA VAL A 267 16.20 12.78 6.40
C VAL A 267 14.76 12.57 6.89
N CYS A 268 13.91 13.58 6.82
CA CYS A 268 12.51 13.46 7.23
C CYS A 268 11.69 12.53 6.30
N LEU A 269 11.95 12.55 5.00
CA LEU A 269 11.30 11.64 4.04
C LEU A 269 11.66 10.18 4.34
N VAL A 270 12.95 9.87 4.48
CA VAL A 270 13.39 8.49 4.78
C VAL A 270 12.90 8.03 6.15
N ARG A 271 12.89 8.91 7.15
CA ARG A 271 12.41 8.61 8.50
C ARG A 271 11.02 8.00 8.52
N ARG A 272 10.12 8.40 7.63
CA ARG A 272 8.77 7.84 7.53
C ARG A 272 8.78 6.33 7.28
N TYR A 273 9.78 5.84 6.56
CA TYR A 273 9.94 4.41 6.25
C TYR A 273 10.70 3.63 7.32
N LEU A 274 11.36 4.33 8.27
CA LEU A 274 12.08 3.68 9.38
C LEU A 274 11.17 3.35 10.59
N THR A 275 10.10 4.11 10.81
CA THR A 275 9.34 4.11 12.07
C THR A 275 8.53 2.84 12.34
N GLU A 276 8.22 2.00 11.36
CA GLU A 276 7.46 0.76 11.60
C GLU A 276 8.31 -0.44 12.03
N ASN A 277 9.57 -0.51 11.62
CA ASN A 277 10.48 -1.57 12.06
C ASN A 277 11.06 -1.35 13.49
N GLY A 278 10.84 -0.17 14.07
CA GLY A 278 11.35 0.19 15.40
C GLY A 278 10.33 0.03 16.55
N LYS A 279 9.03 0.02 16.27
CA LYS A 279 8.00 -0.10 17.32
C LYS A 279 7.87 -1.51 17.92
N GLU A 280 8.30 -2.55 17.22
CA GLU A 280 8.33 -3.92 17.75
C GLU A 280 9.47 -4.17 18.75
N ARG A 281 10.51 -3.31 18.80
CA ARG A 281 11.65 -3.48 19.71
C ARG A 281 11.56 -2.78 21.07
N ILE A 282 10.49 -1.99 21.32
CA ILE A 282 10.31 -1.26 22.59
C ILE A 282 9.22 -1.88 23.48
N LYS A 283 8.69 -3.04 23.11
CA LYS A 283 7.71 -3.79 23.92
C LYS A 283 8.27 -5.08 24.53
N ASN A 284 9.58 -5.14 24.76
CA ASN A 284 10.18 -6.20 25.59
C ASN A 284 11.01 -5.58 26.74
#